data_3e5a3363ffc05f7226573e8c5dc1bdb1
#
_entry.id   3e5a3363ffc05f7226573e8c5dc1bdb1
#
_cell.length_a   1.000
_cell.length_b   1.000
_cell.length_c   1.000
_cell.angle_alpha   90.00
_cell.angle_beta   90.00
_cell.angle_gamma   90.00
#
_symmetry.space_group_name_H-M   'P 1'
#
loop_
_entity.id
_entity.type
_entity.pdbx_description
1 polymer ?
#
loop_
_entity_poly.entity_id
_entity_poly.type
_entity_poly.pdbx_seq_one_letter_code
_entity_poly.pdbx_strand_id
1 'polypeptide(L)'
;MKKNITRILSFLIVFSFTLTLNAQDDLPTDYLSKEFHAGRRDALRKLMPDNSVFVVMAYPTRTFSNDVDYFYHQNPDMYYFSGYKEPHSLLLIFKEEQKGTDGSVYKEMIFVQKKDPRAEQWTGRRLGTEGAKEKLGFTDAYNGEDFKNTKIDFSKFDKIIFDRFPDDAGSDNRNNADLADLIEQFKKMANMPAEIPKDSKYDTRLYRELTGKLREIKTPEEMDLIRKAVEISCRGQNEVMKAVQPGMSELEIQGLHEYVHKKYGAEEVGYGSIVGAGANGCVLHYM
;
A
#
# COMPACT_ATOMS: atom_id res chain seq x y z
N MET A 1 46.01 15.05 -38.10
CA MET A 1 44.56 14.94 -38.31
C MET A 1 43.92 13.68 -37.69
N LYS A 2 44.48 12.46 -37.86
CA LYS A 2 43.88 11.22 -37.30
C LYS A 2 43.69 11.19 -35.75
N LYS A 3 44.63 11.76 -34.96
CA LYS A 3 44.55 11.80 -33.48
C LYS A 3 43.44 12.67 -32.94
N ASN A 4 43.03 13.71 -33.66
CA ASN A 4 41.96 14.62 -33.24
C ASN A 4 40.59 14.02 -33.55
N ILE A 5 40.44 13.26 -34.60
CA ILE A 5 39.19 12.57 -34.98
C ILE A 5 38.85 11.51 -33.94
N THR A 6 39.85 10.73 -33.46
CA THR A 6 39.64 9.72 -32.42
C THR A 6 39.19 10.33 -31.09
N ARG A 7 39.75 11.49 -30.70
CA ARG A 7 39.34 12.21 -29.49
C ARG A 7 37.92 12.79 -29.59
N ILE A 8 37.54 13.29 -30.77
CA ILE A 8 36.18 13.79 -30.99
C ILE A 8 35.17 12.64 -31.00
N LEU A 9 35.53 11.49 -31.61
CA LEU A 9 34.67 10.31 -31.58
C LEU A 9 34.49 9.73 -30.18
N SER A 10 35.56 9.71 -29.35
CA SER A 10 35.46 9.29 -27.94
C SER A 10 34.61 10.25 -27.11
N PHE A 11 34.68 11.53 -27.37
CA PHE A 11 33.84 12.52 -26.68
C PHE A 11 32.36 12.42 -27.09
N LEU A 12 32.07 12.15 -28.36
CA LEU A 12 30.72 11.91 -28.87
C LEU A 12 30.11 10.62 -28.30
N ILE A 13 30.89 9.55 -28.15
CA ILE A 13 30.45 8.30 -27.58
C ILE A 13 30.15 8.46 -26.08
N VAL A 14 30.97 9.21 -25.31
CA VAL A 14 30.70 9.52 -23.90
C VAL A 14 29.49 10.41 -23.76
N PHE A 15 29.27 11.38 -24.67
CA PHE A 15 28.09 12.24 -24.64
C PHE A 15 26.80 11.51 -25.05
N SER A 16 26.89 10.51 -25.91
CA SER A 16 25.72 9.67 -26.28
C SER A 16 25.29 8.73 -25.15
N PHE A 17 26.17 8.37 -24.22
CA PHE A 17 25.82 7.55 -23.04
C PHE A 17 25.27 8.37 -21.87
N THR A 18 25.33 9.71 -21.92
CA THR A 18 24.69 10.59 -20.94
C THR A 18 23.26 10.97 -21.32
N LEU A 19 22.70 10.40 -22.40
CA LEU A 19 21.27 10.46 -22.65
C LEU A 19 20.54 9.62 -21.61
N THR A 20 20.37 10.24 -20.46
CA THR A 20 19.27 10.07 -19.51
C THR A 20 18.63 8.68 -19.52
N LEU A 21 19.22 7.75 -18.79
CA LEU A 21 18.39 6.83 -18.01
C LEU A 21 17.65 7.70 -16.99
N ASN A 22 16.59 8.36 -17.40
CA ASN A 22 15.55 8.74 -16.50
C ASN A 22 14.97 7.44 -16.01
N ALA A 23 15.45 6.96 -14.87
CA ALA A 23 14.71 6.02 -14.09
C ALA A 23 13.36 6.71 -13.88
N GLN A 24 12.35 6.18 -14.53
CA GLN A 24 11.02 6.72 -14.52
C GLN A 24 10.58 6.83 -13.06
N ASP A 25 10.50 8.05 -12.54
CA ASP A 25 9.93 8.34 -11.21
C ASP A 25 8.41 8.11 -11.20
N ASP A 26 7.87 7.69 -12.33
CA ASP A 26 6.45 7.58 -12.52
C ASP A 26 5.95 6.24 -12.02
N LEU A 27 4.98 6.30 -11.13
CA LEU A 27 4.13 5.17 -10.80
C LEU A 27 3.63 4.54 -12.11
N PRO A 28 3.53 3.22 -12.20
CA PRO A 28 2.94 2.57 -13.36
C PRO A 28 1.63 3.25 -13.73
N THR A 29 1.46 3.56 -15.02
CA THR A 29 0.32 4.35 -15.53
C THR A 29 -1.03 3.65 -15.46
N ASP A 30 -1.05 2.41 -15.00
CA ASP A 30 -2.22 1.56 -14.84
C ASP A 30 -2.72 1.41 -13.40
N TYR A 31 -2.19 2.20 -12.46
CA TYR A 31 -2.76 2.30 -11.11
C TYR A 31 -4.03 3.12 -11.09
N LEU A 32 -4.85 2.85 -10.07
CA LEU A 32 -6.05 3.64 -9.81
C LEU A 32 -5.68 5.09 -9.52
N SER A 33 -6.43 6.02 -10.10
CA SER A 33 -6.14 7.45 -9.98
C SER A 33 -6.45 8.01 -8.59
N LYS A 34 -5.89 9.17 -8.26
CA LYS A 34 -6.22 9.87 -7.01
C LYS A 34 -7.71 10.23 -6.91
N GLU A 35 -8.35 10.48 -8.05
CA GLU A 35 -9.79 10.75 -8.14
C GLU A 35 -10.61 9.51 -7.80
N PHE A 36 -10.18 8.32 -8.21
CA PHE A 36 -10.79 7.06 -7.79
C PHE A 36 -10.74 6.93 -6.27
N HIS A 37 -9.57 7.06 -5.65
CA HIS A 37 -9.39 6.92 -4.22
C HIS A 37 -10.21 7.95 -3.43
N ALA A 38 -10.25 9.21 -3.87
CA ALA A 38 -11.11 10.25 -3.30
C ALA A 38 -12.59 9.87 -3.41
N GLY A 39 -13.02 9.37 -4.57
CA GLY A 39 -14.38 8.88 -4.80
C GLY A 39 -14.75 7.72 -3.88
N ARG A 40 -13.80 6.83 -3.53
CA ARG A 40 -14.04 5.74 -2.56
C ARG A 40 -14.20 6.26 -1.14
N ARG A 41 -13.42 7.27 -0.73
CA ARG A 41 -13.61 7.94 0.57
C ARG A 41 -14.96 8.65 0.65
N ASP A 42 -15.38 9.30 -0.43
CA ASP A 42 -16.71 9.94 -0.48
C ASP A 42 -17.86 8.92 -0.47
N ALA A 43 -17.70 7.78 -1.14
CA ALA A 43 -18.65 6.68 -1.09
C ALA A 43 -18.74 6.07 0.32
N LEU A 44 -17.60 5.92 1.00
CA LEU A 44 -17.55 5.47 2.39
C LEU A 44 -18.31 6.41 3.31
N ARG A 45 -18.09 7.73 3.21
CA ARG A 45 -18.80 8.74 4.03
C ARG A 45 -20.32 8.64 3.90
N LYS A 46 -20.82 8.34 2.70
CA LYS A 46 -22.29 8.16 2.51
C LYS A 46 -22.85 6.99 3.29
N LEU A 47 -22.05 5.94 3.51
CA LEU A 47 -22.44 4.73 4.23
C LEU A 47 -22.18 4.82 5.74
N MET A 48 -21.27 5.68 6.18
CA MET A 48 -20.91 5.84 7.59
C MET A 48 -22.10 6.41 8.39
N PRO A 49 -22.30 5.98 9.64
CA PRO A 49 -23.21 6.63 10.55
C PRO A 49 -22.76 8.05 10.87
N ASP A 50 -23.71 8.89 11.24
CA ASP A 50 -23.42 10.26 11.67
C ASP A 50 -22.48 10.27 12.88
N ASN A 51 -21.73 11.36 13.04
CA ASN A 51 -20.77 11.59 14.10
C ASN A 51 -19.75 10.43 14.26
N SER A 52 -19.16 9.99 13.14
CA SER A 52 -18.22 8.88 13.15
C SER A 52 -16.89 9.20 12.48
N VAL A 53 -15.86 8.45 12.87
CA VAL A 53 -14.54 8.44 12.24
C VAL A 53 -14.16 7.02 11.83
N PHE A 54 -13.67 6.89 10.61
CA PHE A 54 -13.15 5.64 10.05
C PHE A 54 -11.63 5.69 10.00
N VAL A 55 -10.99 4.66 10.55
CA VAL A 55 -9.55 4.61 10.77
C VAL A 55 -8.96 3.44 10.01
N VAL A 56 -7.99 3.71 9.13
CA VAL A 56 -7.27 2.69 8.39
C VAL A 56 -5.80 2.76 8.74
N MET A 57 -5.22 1.62 9.10
CA MET A 57 -3.79 1.47 9.38
C MET A 57 -3.10 0.71 8.27
N ALA A 58 -1.84 1.03 8.01
CA ALA A 58 -0.98 0.21 7.16
C ALA A 58 -0.81 -1.20 7.73
N TYR A 59 -0.32 -2.14 6.91
CA TYR A 59 0.19 -3.41 7.42
C TYR A 59 1.60 -3.24 7.99
N PRO A 60 2.02 -4.12 8.91
CA PRO A 60 3.38 -4.09 9.45
C PRO A 60 4.40 -4.56 8.40
N THR A 61 5.61 -4.02 8.48
CA THR A 61 6.79 -4.66 7.89
C THR A 61 7.14 -5.92 8.68
N ARG A 62 7.70 -6.93 8.02
CA ARG A 62 8.07 -8.20 8.65
C ARG A 62 9.49 -8.56 8.29
N THR A 63 10.32 -8.79 9.30
CA THR A 63 11.71 -9.18 9.10
C THR A 63 11.78 -10.68 8.80
N PHE A 64 12.47 -11.03 7.72
CA PHE A 64 12.79 -12.41 7.36
C PHE A 64 13.97 -12.94 8.18
N SER A 65 15.07 -12.18 8.21
CA SER A 65 16.29 -12.54 8.94
C SER A 65 17.20 -11.33 9.09
N ASN A 66 17.62 -11.02 10.30
CA ASN A 66 18.52 -9.91 10.64
C ASN A 66 18.05 -8.56 10.07
N ASP A 67 18.69 -8.08 9.00
CA ASP A 67 18.39 -6.82 8.29
C ASP A 67 17.66 -7.03 6.95
N VAL A 68 17.17 -8.25 6.71
CA VAL A 68 16.42 -8.61 5.51
C VAL A 68 14.94 -8.72 5.84
N ASP A 69 14.13 -7.91 5.22
CA ASP A 69 12.67 -7.95 5.37
C ASP A 69 12.01 -8.80 4.28
N TYR A 70 10.83 -9.34 4.60
CA TYR A 70 9.92 -9.83 3.58
C TYR A 70 9.49 -8.70 2.66
N PHE A 71 9.13 -9.04 1.43
CA PHE A 71 8.52 -8.08 0.53
C PHE A 71 7.28 -7.45 1.19
N TYR A 72 7.27 -6.11 1.26
CA TYR A 72 6.19 -5.39 1.91
C TYR A 72 4.91 -5.46 1.10
N HIS A 73 3.83 -5.84 1.75
CA HIS A 73 2.49 -5.84 1.18
C HIS A 73 1.59 -4.88 1.96
N GLN A 74 1.08 -3.86 1.28
CA GLN A 74 0.22 -2.86 1.91
C GLN A 74 -1.13 -3.44 2.28
N ASN A 75 -1.74 -2.91 3.35
CA ASN A 75 -3.14 -3.14 3.67
C ASN A 75 -4.02 -2.77 2.47
N PRO A 76 -4.79 -3.72 1.90
CA PRO A 76 -5.64 -3.45 0.75
C PRO A 76 -6.61 -2.29 0.95
N ASP A 77 -7.09 -2.06 2.17
CA ASP A 77 -7.98 -0.94 2.48
C ASP A 77 -7.24 0.39 2.53
N MET A 78 -5.99 0.41 3.03
CA MET A 78 -5.14 1.60 2.95
C MET A 78 -4.93 2.00 1.49
N TYR A 79 -4.57 1.06 0.62
CA TYR A 79 -4.43 1.32 -0.81
C TYR A 79 -5.77 1.76 -1.43
N TYR A 80 -6.87 1.06 -1.15
CA TYR A 80 -8.19 1.33 -1.73
C TYR A 80 -8.69 2.73 -1.43
N PHE A 81 -8.48 3.22 -0.22
CA PHE A 81 -8.93 4.55 0.17
C PHE A 81 -7.92 5.67 -0.08
N SER A 82 -6.64 5.37 -0.24
CA SER A 82 -5.63 6.42 -0.33
C SER A 82 -4.71 6.36 -1.56
N GLY A 83 -4.50 5.19 -2.15
CA GLY A 83 -3.45 4.95 -3.13
C GLY A 83 -2.04 4.85 -2.52
N TYR A 84 -1.91 4.96 -1.19
CA TYR A 84 -0.62 4.92 -0.50
C TYR A 84 -0.10 3.49 -0.36
N LYS A 85 1.16 3.25 -0.74
CA LYS A 85 1.75 1.91 -0.83
C LYS A 85 2.86 1.64 0.18
N GLU A 86 3.29 2.66 0.91
CA GLU A 86 4.40 2.52 1.85
C GLU A 86 3.90 2.09 3.25
N PRO A 87 4.73 1.46 4.08
CA PRO A 87 4.39 1.09 5.46
C PRO A 87 4.24 2.33 6.37
N HIS A 88 3.94 2.09 7.63
CA HIS A 88 3.94 3.10 8.70
C HIS A 88 3.03 4.29 8.40
N SER A 89 1.76 4.01 8.12
CA SER A 89 0.78 5.03 7.80
C SER A 89 -0.56 4.81 8.50
N LEU A 90 -1.26 5.93 8.68
CA LEU A 90 -2.57 6.00 9.29
C LEU A 90 -3.44 6.95 8.45
N LEU A 91 -4.66 6.54 8.12
CA LEU A 91 -5.65 7.35 7.45
C LEU A 91 -6.89 7.51 8.34
N LEU A 92 -7.32 8.74 8.54
CA LEU A 92 -8.56 9.10 9.21
C LEU A 92 -9.54 9.68 8.19
N ILE A 93 -10.75 9.14 8.16
CA ILE A 93 -11.85 9.61 7.31
C ILE A 93 -13.01 9.96 8.24
N PHE A 94 -13.41 11.22 8.27
CA PHE A 94 -14.50 11.69 9.10
C PHE A 94 -15.81 11.70 8.31
N LYS A 95 -16.90 11.35 8.95
CA LYS A 95 -18.24 11.44 8.35
C LYS A 95 -18.59 12.88 7.99
N GLU A 96 -18.42 13.78 8.93
CA GLU A 96 -18.64 15.23 8.77
C GLU A 96 -17.32 15.99 8.76
N GLU A 97 -17.34 17.18 8.22
CA GLU A 97 -16.24 18.13 8.34
C GLU A 97 -15.94 18.46 9.79
N GLN A 98 -14.67 18.42 10.11
CA GLN A 98 -14.14 18.76 11.43
C GLN A 98 -13.52 20.16 11.39
N LYS A 99 -13.56 20.85 12.54
CA LYS A 99 -12.89 22.16 12.70
C LYS A 99 -11.71 22.01 13.65
N GLY A 100 -10.54 22.33 13.16
CA GLY A 100 -9.35 22.44 13.97
C GLY A 100 -9.42 23.63 14.94
N THR A 101 -8.60 23.58 15.98
CA THR A 101 -8.50 24.69 16.94
C THR A 101 -7.90 25.95 16.35
N ASP A 102 -7.24 25.85 15.21
CA ASP A 102 -6.67 26.93 14.40
C ASP A 102 -7.63 27.49 13.35
N GLY A 103 -8.88 26.96 13.30
CA GLY A 103 -9.89 27.33 12.33
C GLY A 103 -9.81 26.57 11.00
N SER A 104 -8.86 25.66 10.83
CA SER A 104 -8.79 24.76 9.66
C SER A 104 -10.04 23.87 9.60
N VAL A 105 -10.46 23.53 8.38
CA VAL A 105 -11.58 22.61 8.13
C VAL A 105 -11.05 21.42 7.38
N TYR A 106 -11.28 20.22 7.90
CA TYR A 106 -10.82 18.98 7.29
C TYR A 106 -11.88 17.88 7.41
N LYS A 107 -11.87 16.94 6.48
CA LYS A 107 -12.75 15.76 6.48
C LYS A 107 -12.00 14.44 6.36
N GLU A 108 -10.69 14.50 6.22
CA GLU A 108 -9.78 13.36 6.20
C GLU A 108 -8.38 13.83 6.54
N MET A 109 -7.56 12.95 7.09
CA MET A 109 -6.14 13.19 7.34
C MET A 109 -5.36 11.92 7.05
N ILE A 110 -4.22 12.05 6.36
CA ILE A 110 -3.28 10.94 6.20
C ILE A 110 -1.95 11.26 6.89
N PHE A 111 -1.45 10.28 7.63
CA PHE A 111 -0.14 10.32 8.27
C PHE A 111 0.76 9.33 7.57
N VAL A 112 1.88 9.81 7.05
CA VAL A 112 2.78 9.06 6.18
C VAL A 112 4.21 9.09 6.71
N GLN A 113 5.07 8.23 6.18
CA GLN A 113 6.48 8.28 6.50
C GLN A 113 7.09 9.61 6.11
N LYS A 114 7.88 10.17 7.03
CA LYS A 114 8.67 11.38 6.78
C LYS A 114 9.75 11.10 5.74
N LYS A 115 9.96 12.03 4.81
CA LYS A 115 11.14 12.02 3.96
C LYS A 115 12.40 12.17 4.81
N ASP A 116 13.30 11.22 4.68
CA ASP A 116 14.60 11.22 5.35
C ASP A 116 15.67 10.72 4.36
N PRO A 117 16.55 11.59 3.87
CA PRO A 117 17.58 11.20 2.90
C PRO A 117 18.50 10.05 3.36
N ARG A 118 18.72 9.90 4.68
CA ARG A 118 19.52 8.79 5.20
C ARG A 118 18.75 7.48 5.16
N ALA A 119 17.51 7.49 5.62
CA ALA A 119 16.66 6.31 5.55
C ALA A 119 16.37 5.90 4.10
N GLU A 120 16.15 6.86 3.20
CA GLU A 120 15.91 6.62 1.77
C GLU A 120 17.10 5.98 1.03
N GLN A 121 18.31 6.14 1.53
CA GLN A 121 19.47 5.40 1.01
C GLN A 121 19.40 3.89 1.26
N TRP A 122 18.66 3.47 2.29
CA TRP A 122 18.49 2.06 2.68
C TRP A 122 17.19 1.46 2.18
N THR A 123 16.11 2.19 2.30
CA THR A 123 14.75 1.66 2.07
C THR A 123 14.11 2.15 0.76
N GLY A 124 14.82 2.97 0.00
CA GLY A 124 14.28 3.60 -1.20
C GLY A 124 13.55 4.91 -0.92
N ARG A 125 13.16 5.60 -1.99
CA ARG A 125 12.49 6.90 -1.90
C ARG A 125 11.15 6.79 -1.19
N ARG A 126 10.84 7.79 -0.37
CA ARG A 126 9.56 7.93 0.32
C ARG A 126 8.73 9.03 -0.33
N LEU A 127 7.42 8.80 -0.41
CA LEU A 127 6.47 9.76 -0.95
C LEU A 127 6.43 11.05 -0.12
N GLY A 128 6.38 10.92 1.21
CA GLY A 128 6.29 12.03 2.15
C GLY A 128 4.97 12.81 2.04
N THR A 129 4.86 13.86 2.84
CA THR A 129 3.63 14.68 2.90
C THR A 129 3.35 15.44 1.61
N GLU A 130 4.38 15.92 0.93
CA GLU A 130 4.24 16.62 -0.35
C GLU A 130 3.73 15.70 -1.44
N GLY A 131 4.32 14.51 -1.57
CA GLY A 131 3.85 13.53 -2.53
C GLY A 131 2.43 13.02 -2.22
N ALA A 132 2.06 12.90 -0.94
CA ALA A 132 0.68 12.57 -0.56
C ALA A 132 -0.31 13.66 -0.99
N LYS A 133 0.08 14.94 -0.93
CA LYS A 133 -0.75 16.05 -1.43
C LYS A 133 -0.83 16.09 -2.95
N GLU A 134 0.30 16.01 -3.63
CA GLU A 134 0.37 16.18 -5.09
C GLU A 134 -0.12 14.96 -5.86
N LYS A 135 0.37 13.76 -5.47
CA LYS A 135 0.13 12.51 -6.21
C LYS A 135 -1.12 11.77 -5.75
N LEU A 136 -1.46 11.85 -4.44
CA LEU A 136 -2.63 11.17 -3.89
C LEU A 136 -3.82 12.09 -3.63
N GLY A 137 -3.66 13.41 -3.78
CA GLY A 137 -4.73 14.40 -3.71
C GLY A 137 -5.25 14.70 -2.29
N PHE A 138 -4.44 14.44 -1.26
CA PHE A 138 -4.80 14.82 0.11
C PHE A 138 -4.51 16.30 0.35
N THR A 139 -5.46 17.03 0.93
CA THR A 139 -5.22 18.38 1.46
C THR A 139 -4.46 18.30 2.77
N ASP A 140 -4.87 17.36 3.64
CA ASP A 140 -4.38 17.21 5.01
C ASP A 140 -3.51 15.96 5.10
N ALA A 141 -2.22 16.15 4.78
CA ALA A 141 -1.18 15.12 4.87
C ALA A 141 -0.07 15.57 5.83
N TYR A 142 0.28 14.71 6.77
CA TYR A 142 1.21 14.97 7.87
C TYR A 142 2.24 13.84 7.98
N ASN A 143 3.37 14.10 8.64
CA ASN A 143 4.28 13.03 9.01
C ASN A 143 3.69 12.20 10.16
N GLY A 144 3.99 10.91 10.20
CA GLY A 144 3.51 10.03 11.28
C GLY A 144 3.82 10.56 12.69
N GLU A 145 5.01 11.16 12.88
CA GLU A 145 5.42 11.76 14.15
C GLU A 145 4.53 12.92 14.63
N ASP A 146 3.76 13.56 13.73
CA ASP A 146 2.86 14.65 14.04
C ASP A 146 1.53 14.15 14.60
N PHE A 147 1.19 12.86 14.43
CA PHE A 147 -0.09 12.31 14.87
C PHE A 147 -0.35 12.53 16.36
N LYS A 148 0.66 12.31 17.20
CA LYS A 148 0.57 12.52 18.66
C LYS A 148 0.28 13.96 19.07
N ASN A 149 0.55 14.93 18.19
CA ASN A 149 0.35 16.35 18.43
C ASN A 149 -0.97 16.87 17.88
N THR A 150 -1.73 16.06 17.15
CA THR A 150 -3.03 16.43 16.66
C THR A 150 -4.00 16.61 17.82
N LYS A 151 -4.90 17.59 17.70
CA LYS A 151 -5.91 17.88 18.72
C LYS A 151 -7.26 17.24 18.41
N ILE A 152 -7.25 16.06 17.80
CA ILE A 152 -8.46 15.30 17.50
C ILE A 152 -9.02 14.76 18.81
N ASP A 153 -10.23 15.16 19.11
CA ASP A 153 -10.95 14.69 20.30
C ASP A 153 -11.84 13.49 19.93
N PHE A 154 -11.27 12.30 20.04
CA PHE A 154 -11.99 11.05 19.77
C PHE A 154 -13.15 10.78 20.74
N SER A 155 -13.25 11.51 21.86
CA SER A 155 -14.35 11.32 22.81
C SER A 155 -15.68 11.80 22.24
N LYS A 156 -15.66 12.73 21.29
CA LYS A 156 -16.82 13.34 20.66
C LYS A 156 -17.53 12.46 19.63
N PHE A 157 -16.86 11.42 19.13
CA PHE A 157 -17.47 10.54 18.16
C PHE A 157 -18.34 9.46 18.79
N ASP A 158 -19.50 9.25 18.22
CA ASP A 158 -20.43 8.18 18.61
C ASP A 158 -19.95 6.82 18.11
N LYS A 159 -19.21 6.81 16.98
CA LYS A 159 -18.57 5.61 16.44
C LYS A 159 -17.13 5.89 16.00
N ILE A 160 -16.22 5.03 16.45
CA ILE A 160 -14.83 4.93 15.99
C ILE A 160 -14.71 3.59 15.28
N ILE A 161 -14.61 3.60 13.96
CA ILE A 161 -14.70 2.43 13.09
C ILE A 161 -13.29 2.09 12.61
N PHE A 162 -12.80 0.89 12.91
CA PHE A 162 -11.45 0.46 12.55
C PHE A 162 -11.38 -1.07 12.44
N ASP A 163 -10.37 -1.60 11.76
CA ASP A 163 -10.13 -3.04 11.75
C ASP A 163 -9.27 -3.48 12.95
N ARG A 164 -9.18 -4.78 13.18
CA ARG A 164 -8.30 -5.33 14.21
C ARG A 164 -6.85 -4.89 13.94
N PHE A 165 -6.16 -4.51 15.00
CA PHE A 165 -4.75 -4.22 14.89
C PHE A 165 -3.97 -5.51 14.61
N PRO A 166 -2.93 -5.45 13.78
CA PRO A 166 -2.05 -6.59 13.57
C PRO A 166 -1.30 -6.93 14.87
N ASP A 167 -1.30 -8.22 15.23
CA ASP A 167 -0.64 -8.71 16.44
C ASP A 167 0.90 -8.70 16.32
N ASP A 168 1.41 -8.61 15.10
CA ASP A 168 2.82 -8.66 14.73
C ASP A 168 3.42 -7.29 14.35
N ALA A 169 2.74 -6.20 14.70
CA ALA A 169 3.30 -4.86 14.57
C ALA A 169 4.43 -4.65 15.61
N GLY A 170 5.65 -5.01 15.24
CA GLY A 170 6.84 -4.74 16.06
C GLY A 170 7.20 -3.26 16.07
N SER A 171 7.78 -2.78 17.18
CA SER A 171 8.35 -1.44 17.27
C SER A 171 9.79 -1.43 16.80
N ASP A 172 10.15 -0.49 15.92
CA ASP A 172 11.54 -0.18 15.57
C ASP A 172 11.98 1.06 16.34
N ASN A 173 12.82 0.88 17.36
CA ASN A 173 13.35 1.97 18.18
C ASN A 173 14.10 3.06 17.39
N ARG A 174 14.39 2.83 16.12
CA ARG A 174 15.01 3.81 15.21
C ARG A 174 14.01 4.70 14.48
N ASN A 175 12.73 4.36 14.56
CA ASN A 175 11.65 5.07 13.89
C ASN A 175 10.61 5.51 14.92
N ASN A 176 10.54 6.81 15.22
CA ASN A 176 9.63 7.37 16.23
C ASN A 176 8.16 7.45 15.81
N ALA A 177 7.80 6.89 14.67
CA ALA A 177 6.46 6.87 14.14
C ALA A 177 6.26 5.66 13.21
N ASP A 178 6.71 4.50 13.68
CA ASP A 178 6.39 3.24 13.02
C ASP A 178 4.90 2.87 13.24
N LEU A 179 4.48 1.75 12.68
CA LEU A 179 3.09 1.33 12.81
C LEU A 179 2.70 1.04 14.26
N ALA A 180 3.61 0.46 15.05
CA ALA A 180 3.35 0.17 16.46
C ALA A 180 3.12 1.47 17.25
N ASP A 181 3.96 2.48 17.03
CA ASP A 181 3.79 3.81 17.62
C ASP A 181 2.46 4.46 17.23
N LEU A 182 2.09 4.40 15.95
CA LEU A 182 0.83 4.95 15.46
C LEU A 182 -0.38 4.25 16.09
N ILE A 183 -0.34 2.93 16.23
CA ILE A 183 -1.38 2.14 16.90
C ILE A 183 -1.49 2.52 18.38
N GLU A 184 -0.37 2.61 19.08
CA GLU A 184 -0.33 2.96 20.50
C GLU A 184 -0.86 4.38 20.74
N GLN A 185 -0.41 5.35 19.92
CA GLN A 185 -0.89 6.71 19.99
C GLN A 185 -2.40 6.79 19.71
N PHE A 186 -2.89 6.07 18.70
CA PHE A 186 -4.32 6.02 18.42
C PHE A 186 -5.10 5.45 19.60
N LYS A 187 -4.70 4.32 20.17
CA LYS A 187 -5.33 3.72 21.35
C LYS A 187 -5.40 4.70 22.51
N LYS A 188 -4.29 5.41 22.77
CA LYS A 188 -4.20 6.41 23.83
C LYS A 188 -5.13 7.60 23.57
N MET A 189 -5.08 8.20 22.38
CA MET A 189 -5.91 9.36 22.01
C MET A 189 -7.41 9.02 21.99
N ALA A 190 -7.74 7.84 21.51
CA ALA A 190 -9.11 7.35 21.51
C ALA A 190 -9.59 6.89 22.90
N ASN A 191 -8.73 6.87 23.91
CA ASN A 191 -9.02 6.31 25.25
C ASN A 191 -9.60 4.89 25.16
N MET A 192 -8.94 4.05 24.36
CA MET A 192 -9.44 2.73 24.05
C MET A 192 -9.23 1.77 25.22
N PRO A 193 -10.25 1.02 25.65
CA PRO A 193 -10.10 0.02 26.70
C PRO A 193 -9.28 -1.18 26.19
N ALA A 194 -8.63 -1.91 27.12
CA ALA A 194 -7.86 -3.10 26.79
C ALA A 194 -8.73 -4.19 26.10
N GLU A 195 -9.96 -4.35 26.57
CA GLU A 195 -10.99 -5.18 25.95
C GLU A 195 -12.10 -4.29 25.43
N ILE A 196 -12.42 -4.42 24.16
CA ILE A 196 -13.49 -3.63 23.52
C ILE A 196 -14.83 -4.24 23.90
N PRO A 197 -15.68 -3.52 24.67
CA PRO A 197 -17.01 -4.02 25.03
C PRO A 197 -17.88 -4.20 23.78
N LYS A 198 -18.73 -5.21 23.80
CA LYS A 198 -19.77 -5.38 22.78
C LYS A 198 -20.68 -4.16 22.78
N ASP A 199 -21.06 -3.72 21.59
CA ASP A 199 -21.96 -2.56 21.39
C ASP A 199 -21.39 -1.20 21.87
N SER A 200 -20.05 -1.11 22.03
CA SER A 200 -19.38 0.15 22.34
C SER A 200 -19.26 1.05 21.09
N LYS A 201 -18.70 2.25 21.30
CA LYS A 201 -18.39 3.14 20.17
C LYS A 201 -17.26 2.64 19.26
N TYR A 202 -16.46 1.68 19.73
CA TYR A 202 -15.36 1.07 18.98
C TYR A 202 -15.88 -0.11 18.16
N ASP A 203 -15.90 0.02 16.82
CA ASP A 203 -16.65 -0.91 15.98
C ASP A 203 -15.79 -1.49 14.84
N THR A 204 -15.26 -2.70 15.10
CA THR A 204 -14.49 -3.45 14.09
C THR A 204 -15.39 -4.25 13.15
N ARG A 205 -16.62 -4.52 13.53
CA ARG A 205 -17.57 -5.23 12.68
C ARG A 205 -18.08 -4.32 11.58
N LEU A 206 -18.48 -3.09 11.94
CA LEU A 206 -18.95 -2.10 10.98
C LEU A 206 -17.86 -1.75 9.94
N TYR A 207 -16.58 -1.76 10.33
CA TYR A 207 -15.49 -1.59 9.40
C TYR A 207 -15.58 -2.58 8.24
N ARG A 208 -15.69 -3.87 8.54
CA ARG A 208 -15.78 -4.94 7.53
C ARG A 208 -17.08 -4.89 6.71
N GLU A 209 -18.18 -4.50 7.34
CA GLU A 209 -19.46 -4.33 6.64
C GLU A 209 -19.38 -3.19 5.60
N LEU A 210 -18.78 -2.06 5.95
CA LEU A 210 -18.66 -0.91 5.06
C LEU A 210 -17.69 -1.16 3.92
N THR A 211 -16.50 -1.71 4.22
CA THR A 211 -15.52 -2.06 3.19
C THR A 211 -16.04 -3.14 2.25
N GLY A 212 -16.74 -4.14 2.79
CA GLY A 212 -17.39 -5.19 2.01
C GLY A 212 -18.42 -4.63 1.02
N LYS A 213 -19.32 -3.78 1.48
CA LYS A 213 -20.34 -3.12 0.62
C LYS A 213 -19.71 -2.31 -0.52
N LEU A 214 -18.60 -1.62 -0.27
CA LEU A 214 -17.93 -0.82 -1.29
C LEU A 214 -17.21 -1.68 -2.34
N ARG A 215 -16.76 -2.88 -1.96
CA ARG A 215 -15.98 -3.78 -2.82
C ARG A 215 -16.79 -4.88 -3.47
N GLU A 216 -18.02 -5.11 -3.02
CA GLU A 216 -18.91 -6.13 -3.60
C GLU A 216 -19.16 -5.86 -5.07
N ILE A 217 -19.54 -4.65 -5.43
CA ILE A 217 -19.72 -4.22 -6.81
C ILE A 217 -18.51 -3.39 -7.25
N LYS A 218 -17.78 -3.90 -8.25
CA LYS A 218 -16.58 -3.27 -8.79
C LYS A 218 -16.92 -2.09 -9.69
N THR A 219 -16.14 -1.03 -9.59
CA THR A 219 -16.23 0.08 -10.54
C THR A 219 -15.63 -0.30 -11.90
N PRO A 220 -15.86 0.49 -12.96
CA PRO A 220 -15.20 0.26 -14.25
C PRO A 220 -13.68 0.21 -14.14
N GLU A 221 -13.07 1.11 -13.37
CA GLU A 221 -11.61 1.20 -13.18
C GLU A 221 -11.05 -0.05 -12.49
N GLU A 222 -11.75 -0.55 -11.46
CA GLU A 222 -11.39 -1.81 -10.80
C GLU A 222 -11.52 -2.99 -11.75
N MET A 223 -12.55 -3.01 -12.58
CA MET A 223 -12.76 -4.06 -13.58
C MET A 223 -11.66 -4.07 -14.65
N ASP A 224 -11.14 -2.91 -15.04
CA ASP A 224 -10.04 -2.82 -16.01
C ASP A 224 -8.76 -3.43 -15.44
N LEU A 225 -8.44 -3.17 -14.16
CA LEU A 225 -7.29 -3.81 -13.49
C LEU A 225 -7.49 -5.32 -13.32
N ILE A 226 -8.70 -5.76 -12.98
CA ILE A 226 -9.02 -7.20 -12.87
C ILE A 226 -8.86 -7.88 -14.23
N ARG A 227 -9.35 -7.30 -15.32
CA ARG A 227 -9.18 -7.84 -16.68
C ARG A 227 -7.71 -7.96 -17.05
N LYS A 228 -6.91 -6.92 -16.75
CA LYS A 228 -5.46 -6.94 -16.98
C LYS A 228 -4.78 -8.06 -16.17
N ALA A 229 -5.11 -8.20 -14.90
CA ALA A 229 -4.57 -9.29 -14.07
C ALA A 229 -4.93 -10.67 -14.63
N VAL A 230 -6.17 -10.86 -15.08
CA VAL A 230 -6.62 -12.11 -15.73
C VAL A 230 -5.86 -12.35 -17.03
N GLU A 231 -5.67 -11.33 -17.87
CA GLU A 231 -4.90 -11.46 -19.11
C GLU A 231 -3.45 -11.88 -18.85
N ILE A 232 -2.78 -11.26 -17.87
CA ILE A 232 -1.42 -11.61 -17.47
C ILE A 232 -1.36 -13.05 -16.99
N SER A 233 -2.30 -13.48 -16.15
CA SER A 233 -2.39 -14.85 -15.66
C SER A 233 -2.61 -15.85 -16.80
N CYS A 234 -3.48 -15.56 -17.75
CA CYS A 234 -3.67 -16.41 -18.93
C CYS A 234 -2.40 -16.53 -19.77
N ARG A 235 -1.65 -15.43 -19.93
CA ARG A 235 -0.36 -15.45 -20.62
C ARG A 235 0.65 -16.35 -19.87
N GLY A 236 0.71 -16.23 -18.54
CA GLY A 236 1.55 -17.07 -17.69
C GLY A 236 1.23 -18.56 -17.87
N GLN A 237 -0.03 -18.93 -17.81
CA GLN A 237 -0.47 -20.31 -18.02
C GLN A 237 -0.12 -20.82 -19.45
N ASN A 238 -0.33 -20.00 -20.47
CA ASN A 238 0.00 -20.37 -21.84
C ASN A 238 1.51 -20.64 -22.02
N GLU A 239 2.39 -19.83 -21.41
CA GLU A 239 3.84 -20.05 -21.49
C GLU A 239 4.25 -21.30 -20.71
N VAL A 240 3.65 -21.57 -19.56
CA VAL A 240 3.86 -22.82 -18.82
C VAL A 240 3.45 -24.03 -19.68
N MET A 241 2.25 -24.01 -20.31
CA MET A 241 1.80 -25.12 -21.17
C MET A 241 2.73 -25.36 -22.37
N LYS A 242 3.36 -24.33 -22.91
CA LYS A 242 4.33 -24.47 -24.02
C LYS A 242 5.67 -25.03 -23.56
N ALA A 243 6.08 -24.70 -22.35
CA ALA A 243 7.41 -25.00 -21.85
C ALA A 243 7.51 -26.33 -21.10
N VAL A 244 6.41 -26.77 -20.47
CA VAL A 244 6.43 -27.96 -19.61
C VAL A 244 6.83 -29.21 -20.38
N GLN A 245 7.81 -29.93 -19.81
CA GLN A 245 8.34 -31.18 -20.37
C GLN A 245 8.56 -32.19 -19.23
N PRO A 246 8.53 -33.49 -19.52
CA PRO A 246 8.92 -34.49 -18.54
C PRO A 246 10.33 -34.24 -17.98
N GLY A 247 10.46 -34.28 -16.68
CA GLY A 247 11.72 -34.03 -15.96
C GLY A 247 11.91 -32.61 -15.44
N MET A 248 11.06 -31.66 -15.79
CA MET A 248 11.06 -30.34 -15.17
C MET A 248 10.58 -30.44 -13.72
N SER A 249 11.19 -29.65 -12.85
CA SER A 249 10.79 -29.48 -11.46
C SER A 249 9.61 -28.51 -11.32
N GLU A 250 8.86 -28.65 -10.23
CA GLU A 250 7.79 -27.71 -9.84
C GLU A 250 8.33 -26.30 -9.73
N LEU A 251 9.54 -26.14 -9.18
CA LEU A 251 10.20 -24.84 -9.00
C LEU A 251 10.54 -24.16 -10.34
N GLU A 252 10.95 -24.91 -11.36
CA GLU A 252 11.17 -24.35 -12.70
C GLU A 252 9.89 -23.84 -13.33
N ILE A 253 8.79 -24.56 -13.15
CA ILE A 253 7.45 -24.15 -13.63
C ILE A 253 6.97 -22.92 -12.89
N GLN A 254 7.13 -22.87 -11.56
CA GLN A 254 6.82 -21.70 -10.76
C GLN A 254 7.61 -20.48 -11.23
N GLY A 255 8.94 -20.63 -11.37
CA GLY A 255 9.80 -19.52 -11.81
C GLY A 255 9.42 -18.97 -13.18
N LEU A 256 9.05 -19.84 -14.13
CA LEU A 256 8.57 -19.43 -15.44
C LEU A 256 7.26 -18.64 -15.34
N HIS A 257 6.30 -19.13 -14.56
CA HIS A 257 5.00 -18.50 -14.39
C HIS A 257 5.16 -17.09 -13.77
N GLU A 258 5.92 -16.97 -12.69
CA GLU A 258 6.17 -15.69 -12.00
C GLU A 258 6.99 -14.73 -12.86
N TYR A 259 7.97 -15.23 -13.64
CA TYR A 259 8.68 -14.40 -14.62
C TYR A 259 7.72 -13.76 -15.63
N VAL A 260 6.78 -14.52 -16.15
CA VAL A 260 5.80 -14.00 -17.12
C VAL A 260 4.90 -12.94 -16.47
N HIS A 261 4.45 -13.15 -15.23
CA HIS A 261 3.69 -12.15 -14.49
C HIS A 261 4.46 -10.82 -14.39
N LYS A 262 5.69 -10.86 -13.91
CA LYS A 262 6.55 -9.67 -13.79
C LYS A 262 6.88 -9.02 -15.14
N LYS A 263 7.13 -9.82 -16.17
CA LYS A 263 7.38 -9.34 -17.53
C LYS A 263 6.24 -8.52 -18.10
N TYR A 264 5.01 -8.86 -17.76
CA TYR A 264 3.81 -8.15 -18.23
C TYR A 264 3.25 -7.13 -17.22
N GLY A 265 4.02 -6.79 -16.18
CA GLY A 265 3.76 -5.66 -15.30
C GLY A 265 2.97 -5.97 -14.04
N ALA A 266 2.78 -7.26 -13.69
CA ALA A 266 2.33 -7.59 -12.35
C ALA A 266 3.48 -7.37 -11.35
N GLU A 267 3.23 -6.62 -10.28
CA GLU A 267 4.23 -6.42 -9.23
C GLU A 267 4.47 -7.71 -8.46
N GLU A 268 3.37 -8.40 -8.14
CA GLU A 268 3.37 -9.65 -7.38
C GLU A 268 2.29 -10.61 -7.90
N VAL A 269 2.44 -11.88 -7.53
CA VAL A 269 1.35 -12.86 -7.61
C VAL A 269 0.33 -12.59 -6.51
N GLY A 270 -0.93 -12.91 -6.73
CA GLY A 270 -2.01 -12.63 -5.76
C GLY A 270 -1.87 -13.38 -4.43
N TYR A 271 -1.14 -14.51 -4.44
CA TYR A 271 -0.69 -15.30 -3.28
C TYR A 271 0.48 -16.17 -3.73
N GLY A 272 1.22 -16.75 -2.79
CA GLY A 272 2.37 -17.62 -3.11
C GLY A 272 1.97 -18.72 -4.09
N SER A 273 2.74 -18.87 -5.17
CA SER A 273 2.42 -19.83 -6.23
C SER A 273 2.41 -21.27 -5.67
N ILE A 274 1.39 -22.02 -6.01
CA ILE A 274 1.25 -23.44 -5.65
C ILE A 274 1.42 -24.25 -6.93
N VAL A 275 2.50 -25.01 -7.02
CA VAL A 275 2.80 -25.88 -8.16
C VAL A 275 3.05 -27.27 -7.66
N GLY A 276 2.16 -28.21 -7.97
CA GLY A 276 2.25 -29.61 -7.56
C GLY A 276 2.24 -30.55 -8.76
N ALA A 277 3.19 -31.48 -8.80
CA ALA A 277 3.28 -32.52 -9.83
C ALA A 277 3.13 -33.93 -9.23
N GLY A 278 2.63 -34.87 -10.01
CA GLY A 278 2.41 -36.26 -9.54
C GLY A 278 1.55 -36.31 -8.27
N ALA A 279 2.05 -36.95 -7.21
CA ALA A 279 1.37 -37.09 -5.94
C ALA A 279 1.17 -35.73 -5.23
N ASN A 280 2.07 -34.76 -5.41
CA ASN A 280 1.96 -33.43 -4.82
C ASN A 280 0.75 -32.66 -5.36
N GLY A 281 0.33 -32.92 -6.58
CA GLY A 281 -0.88 -32.33 -7.17
C GLY A 281 -2.18 -32.71 -6.47
N CYS A 282 -2.15 -33.67 -5.57
CA CYS A 282 -3.29 -34.06 -4.73
C CYS A 282 -3.35 -33.31 -3.39
N VAL A 283 -2.36 -32.44 -3.09
CA VAL A 283 -2.28 -31.68 -1.85
C VAL A 283 -2.84 -30.28 -2.09
N LEU A 284 -3.88 -29.87 -1.33
CA LEU A 284 -4.61 -28.61 -1.57
C LEU A 284 -3.74 -27.35 -1.33
N HIS A 285 -2.95 -27.33 -0.29
CA HIS A 285 -2.05 -26.23 0.08
C HIS A 285 -0.61 -26.73 0.14
N TYR A 286 -0.16 -27.27 -1.00
CA TYR A 286 1.21 -27.76 -1.15
C TYR A 286 2.19 -26.58 -1.15
N MET A 287 3.24 -26.65 -0.29
CA MET A 287 4.32 -25.64 -0.18
C MET A 287 5.68 -26.30 -0.28
#